data_2864dbd258cb11af4b2609fcb70c8ac7
#
_entry.id   2864dbd258cb11af4b2609fcb70c8ac7
#
_cell.length_a   1.000
_cell.length_b   1.000
_cell.length_c   1.000
_cell.angle_alpha   90.00
_cell.angle_beta   90.00
_cell.angle_gamma   90.00
#
_symmetry.space_group_name_H-M   'P 1'
#
loop_
_entity.id
_entity.type
_entity.pdbx_description
1 polymer ?
#
loop_
_entity_poly.entity_id
_entity_poly.type
_entity_poly.pdbx_seq_one_letter_code
_entity_poly.pdbx_strand_id
1 'polypeptide(L)'
;MEESLWNDNMKIIAVTTYNNKLYKEYAHRFEKTYNWDFPYTVYNEDDGMLEAIPECKAFVERNKHRFEGKHFLKDYWQDGVRFCYKVYAYTHAITQYQDLDGIIGIDADSVFYKKIDADWIRKHIHRDNCMMSYLGRGNHYSECGFLYFNLRHPDTLAYANRMKHMYDTDGIYNLKEQHDSYVWDYVRKEFENRGTKNHNIGDGKPGHVQARSVLGVIYDHTKGPRKLKGRSVEARV
;
A
#
# COMPACT_ATOMS: atom_id res chain seq x y z
N MET A 1 15.93 -37.29 -12.73
CA MET A 1 15.04 -36.12 -12.59
C MET A 1 14.89 -35.89 -11.09
N GLU A 2 15.70 -35.03 -10.55
CA GLU A 2 15.58 -34.61 -9.15
C GLU A 2 14.42 -33.59 -9.08
N GLU A 3 13.28 -34.01 -8.51
CA GLU A 3 12.28 -33.11 -8.04
C GLU A 3 12.92 -32.28 -6.91
N SER A 4 13.20 -31.04 -7.20
CA SER A 4 13.63 -30.07 -6.19
C SER A 4 12.53 -29.93 -5.16
N LEU A 5 12.73 -30.53 -3.99
CA LEU A 5 11.95 -30.28 -2.77
C LEU A 5 12.18 -28.84 -2.33
N TRP A 6 11.60 -27.88 -3.05
CA TRP A 6 11.45 -26.53 -2.55
C TRP A 6 10.43 -26.59 -1.43
N ASN A 7 10.90 -26.33 -0.22
CA ASN A 7 10.06 -26.17 0.95
C ASN A 7 9.32 -24.80 0.82
N ASP A 8 8.17 -24.82 0.18
CA ASP A 8 7.63 -23.75 -0.63
C ASP A 8 6.56 -22.91 0.08
N ASN A 9 6.68 -22.67 1.35
CA ASN A 9 5.82 -21.71 2.01
C ASN A 9 6.40 -20.29 1.87
N MET A 10 5.98 -19.61 0.80
CA MET A 10 6.25 -18.18 0.61
C MET A 10 5.86 -17.40 1.87
N LYS A 11 6.83 -16.70 2.47
CA LYS A 11 6.64 -15.93 3.70
C LYS A 11 6.18 -14.52 3.38
N ILE A 12 4.99 -14.17 3.79
CA ILE A 12 4.34 -12.89 3.50
C ILE A 12 3.82 -12.26 4.79
N ILE A 13 3.81 -10.93 4.83
CA ILE A 13 3.10 -10.15 5.85
C ILE A 13 2.27 -9.06 5.19
N ALA A 14 1.06 -8.82 5.69
CA ALA A 14 0.27 -7.64 5.34
C ALA A 14 0.61 -6.48 6.28
N VAL A 15 0.63 -5.27 5.75
CA VAL A 15 0.96 -4.04 6.47
C VAL A 15 -0.13 -3.01 6.24
N THR A 16 -0.64 -2.44 7.32
CA THR A 16 -1.64 -1.37 7.25
C THR A 16 -1.33 -0.27 8.27
N THR A 17 -1.97 0.91 8.10
CA THR A 17 -1.87 2.01 9.05
C THR A 17 -3.24 2.58 9.37
N TYR A 18 -3.43 2.99 10.60
CA TYR A 18 -4.57 3.80 11.04
C TYR A 18 -4.28 4.42 12.41
N ASN A 19 -5.01 5.46 12.76
CA ASN A 19 -5.03 6.06 14.09
C ASN A 19 -6.31 5.67 14.85
N ASN A 20 -6.41 6.05 16.12
CA ASN A 20 -7.55 5.72 16.98
C ASN A 20 -8.88 6.25 16.43
N LYS A 21 -8.88 7.40 15.74
CA LYS A 21 -10.07 7.92 15.07
C LYS A 21 -10.51 7.02 13.92
N LEU A 22 -9.60 6.69 13.03
CA LEU A 22 -9.88 5.82 11.87
C LEU A 22 -10.24 4.40 12.29
N TYR A 23 -9.67 3.91 13.40
CA TYR A 23 -10.07 2.63 13.99
C TYR A 23 -11.54 2.63 14.37
N LYS A 24 -12.01 3.64 15.10
CA LYS A 24 -13.42 3.78 15.50
C LYS A 24 -14.36 3.93 14.29
N GLU A 25 -13.93 4.64 13.28
CA GLU A 25 -14.74 4.90 12.09
C GLU A 25 -14.90 3.68 11.19
N TYR A 26 -13.82 2.95 10.89
CA TYR A 26 -13.83 1.86 9.91
C TYR A 26 -12.76 0.77 10.08
N ALA A 27 -11.56 1.07 10.61
CA ALA A 27 -10.46 0.09 10.59
C ALA A 27 -10.70 -1.11 11.54
N HIS A 28 -11.58 -0.99 12.54
CA HIS A 28 -12.03 -2.13 13.34
C HIS A 28 -12.63 -3.25 12.49
N ARG A 29 -13.19 -2.94 11.30
CA ARG A 29 -13.71 -3.95 10.37
C ARG A 29 -12.58 -4.71 9.68
N PHE A 30 -11.46 -4.06 9.38
CA PHE A 30 -10.27 -4.72 8.88
C PHE A 30 -9.86 -5.83 9.85
N GLU A 31 -9.62 -5.52 11.12
CA GLU A 31 -9.20 -6.51 12.11
C GLU A 31 -10.22 -7.63 12.30
N LYS A 32 -11.52 -7.26 12.39
CA LYS A 32 -12.60 -8.22 12.59
C LYS A 32 -12.76 -9.21 11.44
N THR A 33 -12.47 -8.79 10.22
CA THR A 33 -12.71 -9.59 9.01
C THR A 33 -11.44 -10.17 8.40
N TYR A 34 -10.24 -9.75 8.83
CA TYR A 34 -8.99 -10.29 8.30
C TYR A 34 -8.93 -11.80 8.54
N ASN A 35 -8.81 -12.56 7.46
CA ASN A 35 -8.87 -14.02 7.47
C ASN A 35 -7.87 -14.70 6.53
N TRP A 36 -6.86 -13.97 6.05
CA TRP A 36 -5.80 -14.53 5.22
C TRP A 36 -4.83 -15.36 6.06
N ASP A 37 -4.23 -16.42 5.47
CA ASP A 37 -3.35 -17.39 6.18
C ASP A 37 -1.94 -16.87 6.47
N PHE A 38 -1.69 -15.59 6.33
CA PHE A 38 -0.45 -14.95 6.72
C PHE A 38 -0.70 -13.77 7.66
N PRO A 39 0.26 -13.41 8.51
CA PRO A 39 0.07 -12.37 9.53
C PRO A 39 -0.11 -10.99 8.92
N TYR A 40 -0.67 -10.09 9.70
CA TYR A 40 -0.60 -8.66 9.44
C TYR A 40 0.03 -7.90 10.60
N THR A 41 0.56 -6.71 10.30
CA THR A 41 1.02 -5.74 11.29
C THR A 41 0.36 -4.40 11.06
N VAL A 42 0.15 -3.68 12.14
CA VAL A 42 -0.44 -2.34 12.14
C VAL A 42 0.59 -1.34 12.61
N TYR A 43 0.79 -0.29 11.84
CA TYR A 43 1.50 0.89 12.28
C TYR A 43 0.47 1.90 12.79
N ASN A 44 0.37 2.04 14.11
CA ASN A 44 -0.54 3.00 14.74
C ASN A 44 0.02 4.41 14.57
N GLU A 45 -0.73 5.27 13.87
CA GLU A 45 -0.31 6.63 13.51
C GLU A 45 -0.27 7.58 14.72
N ASP A 46 -1.01 7.28 15.81
CA ASP A 46 -1.04 8.15 17.00
C ASP A 46 0.19 7.95 17.92
N ASP A 47 0.56 6.68 18.18
CA ASP A 47 1.50 6.37 19.27
C ASP A 47 2.79 5.67 18.78
N GLY A 48 2.70 4.40 18.44
CA GLY A 48 3.88 3.58 18.20
C GLY A 48 4.67 3.92 16.95
N MET A 49 4.01 4.42 15.90
CA MET A 49 4.66 4.67 14.61
C MET A 49 5.61 5.87 14.67
N LEU A 50 5.20 6.95 15.33
CA LEU A 50 6.00 8.18 15.41
C LEU A 50 7.25 7.99 16.29
N GLU A 51 7.20 7.04 17.22
CA GLU A 51 8.36 6.64 18.02
C GLU A 51 9.28 5.69 17.25
N ALA A 52 8.70 4.71 16.56
CA ALA A 52 9.44 3.71 15.80
C ALA A 52 10.08 4.27 14.51
N ILE A 53 9.51 5.34 13.95
CA ILE A 53 9.97 5.97 12.69
C ILE A 53 10.13 7.48 12.92
N PRO A 54 11.24 7.92 13.54
CA PRO A 54 11.47 9.33 13.86
C PRO A 54 11.39 10.27 12.66
N GLU A 55 11.74 9.79 11.47
CA GLU A 55 11.66 10.57 10.24
C GLU A 55 10.22 10.90 9.84
N CYS A 56 9.27 9.99 10.12
CA CYS A 56 7.84 10.27 9.94
C CYS A 56 7.40 11.43 10.83
N LYS A 57 7.77 11.38 12.12
CA LYS A 57 7.50 12.47 13.06
C LYS A 57 8.10 13.78 12.59
N ALA A 58 9.37 13.78 12.20
CA ALA A 58 10.06 14.96 11.71
C ALA A 58 9.40 15.54 10.44
N PHE A 59 8.96 14.68 9.52
CA PHE A 59 8.23 15.11 8.32
C PHE A 59 6.90 15.77 8.69
N VAL A 60 6.10 15.15 9.57
CA VAL A 60 4.81 15.69 10.01
C VAL A 60 4.99 17.05 10.68
N GLU A 61 5.89 17.16 11.65
CA GLU A 61 6.13 18.41 12.38
C GLU A 61 6.57 19.54 11.43
N ARG A 62 7.45 19.25 10.50
CA ARG A 62 7.97 20.22 9.53
C ARG A 62 6.92 20.68 8.52
N ASN A 63 5.96 19.83 8.16
CA ASN A 63 5.06 20.05 7.04
C ASN A 63 3.58 20.24 7.41
N LYS A 64 3.18 20.11 8.68
CA LYS A 64 1.77 20.22 9.11
C LYS A 64 1.08 21.51 8.67
N HIS A 65 1.82 22.61 8.55
CA HIS A 65 1.29 23.92 8.14
C HIS A 65 0.95 23.98 6.64
N ARG A 66 1.48 23.09 5.80
CA ARG A 66 1.33 23.17 4.33
C ARG A 66 -0.09 22.91 3.83
N PHE A 67 -0.93 22.29 4.66
CA PHE A 67 -2.33 22.02 4.34
C PHE A 67 -3.31 23.02 5.01
N GLU A 68 -2.81 23.98 5.80
CA GLU A 68 -3.64 24.99 6.45
C GLU A 68 -4.42 25.81 5.42
N GLY A 69 -5.71 26.06 5.70
CA GLY A 69 -6.62 26.80 4.82
C GLY A 69 -7.12 26.04 3.58
N LYS A 70 -6.69 24.78 3.36
CA LYS A 70 -7.16 23.95 2.25
C LYS A 70 -8.36 23.10 2.62
N HIS A 71 -9.17 22.74 1.62
CA HIS A 71 -10.37 21.94 1.83
C HIS A 71 -10.04 20.43 1.77
N PHE A 72 -10.32 19.71 2.84
CA PHE A 72 -9.99 18.29 3.02
C PHE A 72 -10.38 17.34 1.86
N LEU A 73 -11.53 17.55 1.23
CA LEU A 73 -11.99 16.70 0.13
C LEU A 73 -11.59 17.24 -1.26
N LYS A 74 -11.49 18.57 -1.40
CA LYS A 74 -11.19 19.17 -2.71
C LYS A 74 -9.70 19.23 -3.02
N ASP A 75 -8.88 19.43 -1.98
CA ASP A 75 -7.44 19.65 -2.10
C ASP A 75 -6.61 18.47 -1.59
N TYR A 76 -7.23 17.29 -1.36
CA TYR A 76 -6.58 16.11 -0.77
C TYR A 76 -5.28 15.72 -1.50
N TRP A 77 -5.20 15.99 -2.80
CA TRP A 77 -4.04 15.69 -3.61
C TRP A 77 -2.80 16.53 -3.24
N GLN A 78 -2.97 17.59 -2.43
CA GLN A 78 -1.90 18.42 -1.87
C GLN A 78 -1.56 18.07 -0.42
N ASP A 79 -2.21 17.08 0.18
CA ASP A 79 -2.05 16.74 1.59
C ASP A 79 -0.98 15.65 1.77
N GLY A 80 0.30 16.02 1.60
CA GLY A 80 1.42 15.11 1.79
C GLY A 80 1.52 14.56 3.22
N VAL A 81 1.10 15.33 4.22
CA VAL A 81 1.14 14.91 5.62
C VAL A 81 0.15 13.78 5.89
N ARG A 82 -1.08 13.91 5.40
CA ARG A 82 -2.09 12.86 5.56
C ARG A 82 -1.65 11.49 5.03
N PHE A 83 -0.90 11.47 3.93
CA PHE A 83 -0.52 10.25 3.24
C PHE A 83 0.89 9.75 3.61
N CYS A 84 1.68 10.53 4.36
CA CYS A 84 3.04 10.16 4.70
C CYS A 84 3.11 8.91 5.60
N TYR A 85 2.16 8.74 6.51
CA TYR A 85 2.13 7.61 7.46
C TYR A 85 2.20 6.26 6.72
N LYS A 86 1.38 6.09 5.70
CA LYS A 86 1.37 4.87 4.89
C LYS A 86 2.71 4.65 4.18
N VAL A 87 3.32 5.71 3.64
CA VAL A 87 4.61 5.60 2.96
C VAL A 87 5.71 5.21 3.94
N TYR A 88 5.80 5.88 5.08
CA TYR A 88 6.79 5.52 6.10
C TYR A 88 6.58 4.11 6.66
N ALA A 89 5.34 3.69 6.89
CA ALA A 89 5.04 2.34 7.35
C ALA A 89 5.49 1.26 6.36
N TYR A 90 5.16 1.42 5.08
CA TYR A 90 5.49 0.42 4.07
C TYR A 90 7.00 0.39 3.79
N THR A 91 7.66 1.53 3.69
CA THR A 91 9.12 1.59 3.48
C THR A 91 9.88 1.07 4.69
N HIS A 92 9.42 1.34 5.91
CA HIS A 92 9.98 0.77 7.12
C HIS A 92 9.79 -0.75 7.16
N ALA A 93 8.60 -1.26 6.88
CA ALA A 93 8.33 -2.69 6.82
C ALA A 93 9.22 -3.40 5.78
N ILE A 94 9.37 -2.83 4.57
CA ILE A 94 10.28 -3.36 3.55
C ILE A 94 11.71 -3.47 4.09
N THR A 95 12.16 -2.50 4.88
CA THR A 95 13.50 -2.53 5.48
C THR A 95 13.62 -3.56 6.61
N GLN A 96 12.58 -3.71 7.44
CA GLN A 96 12.61 -4.58 8.63
C GLN A 96 12.43 -6.07 8.29
N TYR A 97 11.63 -6.39 7.29
CA TYR A 97 11.22 -7.78 6.98
C TYR A 97 11.97 -8.37 5.77
N GLN A 98 13.28 -8.09 5.65
CA GLN A 98 14.11 -8.57 4.54
C GLN A 98 14.27 -10.11 4.49
N ASP A 99 13.93 -10.81 5.55
CA ASP A 99 13.89 -12.29 5.63
C ASP A 99 12.62 -12.90 5.02
N LEU A 100 11.59 -12.09 4.74
CA LEU A 100 10.37 -12.51 4.08
C LEU A 100 10.50 -12.46 2.54
N ASP A 101 9.55 -13.10 1.85
CA ASP A 101 9.49 -13.09 0.38
C ASP A 101 8.65 -11.94 -0.16
N GLY A 102 7.69 -11.45 0.62
CA GLY A 102 6.84 -10.35 0.19
C GLY A 102 6.14 -9.59 1.28
N ILE A 103 5.81 -8.34 0.97
CA ILE A 103 4.96 -7.48 1.81
C ILE A 103 3.74 -7.06 0.99
N ILE A 104 2.58 -7.09 1.63
CA ILE A 104 1.35 -6.53 1.10
C ILE A 104 1.02 -5.26 1.87
N GLY A 105 1.14 -4.11 1.23
CA GLY A 105 0.56 -2.86 1.74
C GLY A 105 -0.94 -2.82 1.42
N ILE A 106 -1.79 -2.64 2.43
CA ILE A 106 -3.25 -2.66 2.27
C ILE A 106 -3.92 -1.58 3.13
N ASP A 107 -4.89 -0.87 2.56
CA ASP A 107 -5.60 0.19 3.27
C ASP A 107 -6.53 -0.38 4.35
N ALA A 108 -6.57 0.30 5.51
CA ALA A 108 -7.34 -0.13 6.68
C ALA A 108 -8.87 -0.06 6.50
N ASP A 109 -9.37 0.56 5.43
CA ASP A 109 -10.79 0.54 5.06
C ASP A 109 -11.17 -0.66 4.18
N SER A 110 -10.44 -1.76 4.33
CA SER A 110 -10.69 -3.04 3.67
C SER A 110 -11.55 -3.97 4.53
N VAL A 111 -12.41 -4.75 3.86
CA VAL A 111 -13.29 -5.77 4.48
C VAL A 111 -13.08 -7.09 3.75
N PHE A 112 -12.68 -8.13 4.46
CA PHE A 112 -12.25 -9.41 3.88
C PHE A 112 -13.41 -10.41 3.86
N TYR A 113 -13.55 -11.13 2.75
CA TYR A 113 -14.63 -12.10 2.54
C TYR A 113 -14.13 -13.51 2.29
N LYS A 114 -12.98 -13.64 1.63
CA LYS A 114 -12.40 -14.94 1.31
C LYS A 114 -11.03 -15.09 1.92
N LYS A 115 -10.82 -16.24 2.53
CA LYS A 115 -9.52 -16.71 2.97
C LYS A 115 -8.64 -16.99 1.75
N ILE A 116 -7.40 -16.51 1.80
CA ILE A 116 -6.35 -16.83 0.82
C ILE A 116 -5.05 -17.17 1.57
N ASP A 117 -4.20 -17.92 0.91
CA ASP A 117 -2.89 -18.33 1.37
C ASP A 117 -1.76 -17.75 0.51
N ALA A 118 -0.54 -18.09 0.84
CA ALA A 118 0.64 -17.67 0.09
C ALA A 118 0.65 -18.22 -1.35
N ASP A 119 0.10 -19.39 -1.59
CA ASP A 119 0.02 -19.98 -2.93
C ASP A 119 -0.93 -19.20 -3.83
N TRP A 120 -2.02 -18.70 -3.27
CA TRP A 120 -2.91 -17.80 -4.01
C TRP A 120 -2.18 -16.52 -4.42
N ILE A 121 -1.36 -15.92 -3.51
CA ILE A 121 -0.55 -14.74 -3.81
C ILE A 121 0.49 -15.06 -4.90
N ARG A 122 1.18 -16.21 -4.80
CA ARG A 122 2.15 -16.67 -5.80
C ARG A 122 1.51 -16.78 -7.17
N LYS A 123 0.34 -17.39 -7.26
CA LYS A 123 -0.36 -17.62 -8.52
C LYS A 123 -0.89 -16.35 -9.17
N HIS A 124 -1.46 -15.44 -8.39
CA HIS A 124 -2.25 -14.33 -8.92
C HIS A 124 -1.57 -12.96 -8.83
N ILE A 125 -0.66 -12.76 -7.89
CA ILE A 125 -0.07 -11.48 -7.55
C ILE A 125 1.43 -11.45 -7.82
N HIS A 126 2.18 -12.38 -7.23
CA HIS A 126 3.63 -12.44 -7.34
C HIS A 126 4.10 -12.74 -8.76
N ARG A 127 5.24 -12.17 -9.15
CA ARG A 127 6.03 -12.54 -10.33
C ARG A 127 7.49 -12.40 -9.97
N ASP A 128 8.30 -13.46 -10.18
CA ASP A 128 9.71 -13.50 -9.78
C ASP A 128 10.53 -12.35 -10.35
N ASN A 129 10.25 -11.97 -11.59
CA ASN A 129 10.96 -10.92 -12.32
C ASN A 129 10.35 -9.52 -12.17
N CYS A 130 9.39 -9.33 -11.26
CA CYS A 130 8.76 -8.05 -10.98
C CYS A 130 9.06 -7.59 -9.56
N MET A 131 9.38 -6.30 -9.42
CA MET A 131 9.63 -5.68 -8.13
C MET A 131 8.35 -5.55 -7.30
N MET A 132 7.24 -5.20 -7.95
CA MET A 132 5.96 -5.03 -7.28
C MET A 132 4.79 -5.42 -8.16
N SER A 133 3.63 -5.65 -7.51
CA SER A 133 2.33 -5.70 -8.19
C SER A 133 1.44 -4.55 -7.71
N TYR A 134 0.71 -3.92 -8.65
CA TYR A 134 -0.04 -2.71 -8.42
C TYR A 134 -1.35 -2.65 -9.22
N LEU A 135 -2.27 -1.81 -8.80
CA LEU A 135 -3.59 -1.63 -9.43
C LEU A 135 -3.57 -0.43 -10.40
N GLY A 136 -3.12 -0.65 -11.62
CA GLY A 136 -3.02 0.39 -12.66
C GLY A 136 -4.39 0.83 -13.21
N ARG A 137 -4.54 2.15 -13.44
CA ARG A 137 -5.77 2.80 -13.91
C ARG A 137 -5.62 3.54 -15.25
N GLY A 138 -4.76 3.04 -16.12
CA GLY A 138 -4.50 3.66 -17.43
C GLY A 138 -3.86 5.04 -17.30
N ASN A 139 -4.56 6.09 -17.75
CA ASN A 139 -4.04 7.46 -17.73
C ASN A 139 -4.08 8.15 -16.36
N HIS A 140 -4.54 7.45 -15.32
CA HIS A 140 -4.51 7.93 -13.94
C HIS A 140 -3.39 7.23 -13.16
N TYR A 141 -3.01 7.82 -12.01
CA TYR A 141 -2.15 7.13 -11.04
C TYR A 141 -2.81 5.84 -10.53
N SER A 142 -1.99 4.87 -10.14
CA SER A 142 -2.45 3.58 -9.63
C SER A 142 -3.27 3.71 -8.35
N GLU A 143 -4.13 2.75 -8.08
CA GLU A 143 -4.81 2.67 -6.81
C GLU A 143 -3.90 2.04 -5.77
N CYS A 144 -3.60 2.76 -4.67
CA CYS A 144 -2.69 2.30 -3.62
C CYS A 144 -3.39 1.62 -2.44
N GLY A 145 -4.67 1.26 -2.56
CA GLY A 145 -5.36 0.46 -1.55
C GLY A 145 -4.83 -0.97 -1.44
N PHE A 146 -4.02 -1.40 -2.40
CA PHE A 146 -3.27 -2.64 -2.40
C PHE A 146 -1.98 -2.45 -3.20
N LEU A 147 -0.85 -2.82 -2.57
CA LEU A 147 0.47 -2.91 -3.20
C LEU A 147 1.14 -4.20 -2.71
N TYR A 148 1.72 -4.97 -3.62
CA TYR A 148 2.57 -6.09 -3.26
C TYR A 148 4.01 -5.78 -3.62
N PHE A 149 4.94 -5.98 -2.69
CA PHE A 149 6.37 -5.80 -2.88
C PHE A 149 7.08 -7.15 -2.81
N ASN A 150 7.80 -7.52 -3.86
CA ASN A 150 8.65 -8.71 -3.91
C ASN A 150 9.98 -8.39 -3.23
N LEU A 151 10.20 -8.87 -2.01
CA LEU A 151 11.41 -8.58 -1.23
C LEU A 151 12.67 -9.30 -1.79
N ARG A 152 12.48 -10.31 -2.65
CA ARG A 152 13.59 -11.00 -3.31
C ARG A 152 14.06 -10.28 -4.58
N HIS A 153 13.32 -9.28 -5.07
CA HIS A 153 13.73 -8.49 -6.21
C HIS A 153 14.81 -7.47 -5.82
N PRO A 154 15.93 -7.36 -6.56
CA PRO A 154 17.09 -6.54 -6.18
C PRO A 154 16.75 -5.04 -6.03
N ASP A 155 15.75 -4.54 -6.75
CA ASP A 155 15.40 -3.13 -6.73
C ASP A 155 14.46 -2.74 -5.58
N THR A 156 13.83 -3.69 -4.88
CA THR A 156 12.76 -3.40 -3.91
C THR A 156 13.24 -2.52 -2.75
N LEU A 157 14.40 -2.83 -2.19
CA LEU A 157 14.97 -2.02 -1.11
C LEU A 157 15.38 -0.62 -1.59
N ALA A 158 15.97 -0.52 -2.78
CA ALA A 158 16.33 0.75 -3.39
C ALA A 158 15.10 1.60 -3.69
N TYR A 159 14.02 0.98 -4.14
CA TYR A 159 12.73 1.63 -4.36
C TYR A 159 12.14 2.18 -3.05
N ALA A 160 12.11 1.38 -1.98
CA ALA A 160 11.63 1.82 -0.66
C ALA A 160 12.46 3.00 -0.13
N ASN A 161 13.80 2.93 -0.24
CA ASN A 161 14.69 4.01 0.15
C ASN A 161 14.44 5.29 -0.68
N ARG A 162 14.19 5.16 -1.98
CA ARG A 162 13.86 6.30 -2.84
C ARG A 162 12.52 6.93 -2.46
N MET A 163 11.50 6.11 -2.17
CA MET A 163 10.22 6.60 -1.65
C MET A 163 10.39 7.36 -0.34
N LYS A 164 11.08 6.77 0.63
CA LYS A 164 11.37 7.42 1.92
C LYS A 164 12.13 8.74 1.73
N HIS A 165 13.15 8.75 0.88
CA HIS A 165 13.95 9.95 0.58
C HIS A 165 13.10 11.11 0.02
N MET A 166 12.10 10.83 -0.81
CA MET A 166 11.19 11.87 -1.33
C MET A 166 10.45 12.62 -0.20
N TYR A 167 10.11 11.92 0.88
CA TYR A 167 9.46 12.53 2.05
C TYR A 167 10.49 13.16 3.00
N ASP A 168 11.60 12.49 3.29
CA ASP A 168 12.64 12.99 4.19
C ASP A 168 13.22 14.35 3.74
N THR A 169 13.31 14.56 2.45
CA THR A 169 13.86 15.79 1.82
C THR A 169 12.81 16.78 1.34
N ASP A 170 11.52 16.54 1.67
CA ASP A 170 10.39 17.33 1.16
C ASP A 170 10.28 17.35 -0.38
N GLY A 171 10.95 16.41 -1.07
CA GLY A 171 10.99 16.31 -2.52
C GLY A 171 9.59 16.09 -3.14
N ILE A 172 8.63 15.56 -2.38
CA ILE A 172 7.25 15.41 -2.83
C ILE A 172 6.59 16.74 -3.21
N TYR A 173 7.01 17.85 -2.57
CA TYR A 173 6.43 19.19 -2.84
C TYR A 173 6.93 19.82 -4.14
N ASN A 174 7.89 19.18 -4.82
CA ASN A 174 8.28 19.52 -6.19
C ASN A 174 7.44 18.77 -7.24
N LEU A 175 6.57 17.87 -6.81
CA LEU A 175 5.67 17.13 -7.68
C LEU A 175 4.35 17.87 -7.86
N LYS A 176 3.62 17.50 -8.93
CA LYS A 176 2.29 18.05 -9.21
C LYS A 176 1.28 17.72 -8.11
N GLU A 177 1.36 16.52 -7.54
CA GLU A 177 0.46 16.00 -6.51
C GLU A 177 1.29 15.34 -5.40
N GLN A 178 0.85 15.46 -4.13
CA GLN A 178 1.59 15.02 -2.96
C GLN A 178 0.95 13.80 -2.24
N HIS A 179 -0.18 13.29 -2.75
CA HIS A 179 -0.78 12.09 -2.17
C HIS A 179 0.00 10.81 -2.56
N ASP A 180 -0.12 9.79 -1.74
CA ASP A 180 0.63 8.54 -1.85
C ASP A 180 0.56 7.88 -3.24
N SER A 181 -0.62 7.74 -3.81
CA SER A 181 -0.82 7.08 -5.10
C SER A 181 -0.02 7.74 -6.24
N TYR A 182 0.07 9.07 -6.24
CA TYR A 182 0.86 9.80 -7.24
C TYR A 182 2.35 9.60 -7.02
N VAL A 183 2.81 9.69 -5.76
CA VAL A 183 4.24 9.57 -5.43
C VAL A 183 4.74 8.14 -5.66
N TRP A 184 3.94 7.08 -5.30
CA TRP A 184 4.26 5.69 -5.60
C TRP A 184 4.45 5.47 -7.11
N ASP A 185 3.56 5.99 -7.93
CA ASP A 185 3.68 5.88 -9.39
C ASP A 185 4.84 6.67 -9.96
N TYR A 186 5.12 7.86 -9.42
CA TYR A 186 6.25 8.67 -9.85
C TYR A 186 7.56 7.91 -9.65
N VAL A 187 7.80 7.40 -8.45
CA VAL A 187 9.02 6.63 -8.16
C VAL A 187 9.03 5.29 -8.91
N ARG A 188 7.89 4.59 -9.04
CA ARG A 188 7.80 3.35 -9.83
C ARG A 188 8.26 3.57 -11.27
N LYS A 189 7.84 4.66 -11.90
CA LYS A 189 8.23 5.01 -13.27
C LYS A 189 9.73 5.35 -13.39
N GLU A 190 10.34 5.96 -12.36
CA GLU A 190 11.80 6.14 -12.33
C GLU A 190 12.53 4.81 -12.46
N PHE A 191 12.05 3.75 -11.77
CA PHE A 191 12.64 2.41 -11.84
C PHE A 191 12.30 1.69 -13.16
N GLU A 192 11.09 1.80 -13.65
CA GLU A 192 10.69 1.25 -14.96
C GLU A 192 11.53 1.81 -16.11
N ASN A 193 11.85 3.10 -16.08
CA ASN A 193 12.74 3.75 -17.05
C ASN A 193 14.19 3.23 -17.00
N ARG A 194 14.57 2.55 -15.91
CA ARG A 194 15.87 1.88 -15.75
C ARG A 194 15.81 0.38 -16.07
N GLY A 195 14.63 -0.12 -16.48
CA GLY A 195 14.43 -1.52 -16.87
C GLY A 195 13.77 -2.41 -15.81
N THR A 196 13.45 -1.90 -14.61
CA THR A 196 12.74 -2.65 -13.57
C THR A 196 11.34 -3.01 -14.05
N LYS A 197 10.96 -4.28 -13.92
CA LYS A 197 9.63 -4.76 -14.30
C LYS A 197 8.67 -4.72 -13.11
N ASN A 198 7.41 -4.41 -13.40
CA ASN A 198 6.31 -4.42 -12.44
C ASN A 198 5.09 -5.13 -13.02
N HIS A 199 4.27 -5.72 -12.16
CA HIS A 199 3.09 -6.47 -12.55
C HIS A 199 1.82 -5.63 -12.30
N ASN A 200 1.18 -5.18 -13.38
CA ASN A 200 -0.11 -4.50 -13.28
C ASN A 200 -1.24 -5.54 -13.16
N ILE A 201 -1.89 -5.60 -12.02
CA ILE A 201 -3.07 -6.43 -11.75
C ILE A 201 -4.40 -5.68 -11.92
N GLY A 202 -4.34 -4.40 -12.26
CA GLY A 202 -5.50 -3.59 -12.62
C GLY A 202 -5.92 -3.77 -14.07
N ASP A 203 -7.14 -3.34 -14.39
CA ASP A 203 -7.71 -3.42 -15.74
C ASP A 203 -7.43 -2.21 -16.64
N GLY A 204 -6.62 -1.27 -16.16
CA GLY A 204 -6.28 -0.04 -16.89
C GLY A 204 -7.42 0.96 -17.04
N LYS A 205 -8.56 0.77 -16.38
CA LYS A 205 -9.73 1.64 -16.48
C LYS A 205 -9.87 2.53 -15.24
N PRO A 206 -10.38 3.76 -15.35
CA PRO A 206 -10.62 4.63 -14.20
C PRO A 206 -11.69 4.05 -13.25
N GLY A 207 -11.79 4.62 -12.04
CA GLY A 207 -12.77 4.22 -11.03
C GLY A 207 -12.22 3.18 -10.06
N HIS A 208 -13.08 2.27 -9.59
CA HIS A 208 -12.76 1.29 -8.53
C HIS A 208 -12.09 0.04 -9.12
N VAL A 209 -10.80 0.14 -9.46
CA VAL A 209 -10.05 -0.92 -10.14
C VAL A 209 -9.87 -2.17 -9.24
N GLN A 210 -9.72 -2.00 -7.92
CA GLN A 210 -9.61 -3.12 -6.98
C GLN A 210 -10.81 -4.08 -7.13
N ALA A 211 -12.04 -3.55 -7.13
CA ALA A 211 -13.26 -4.37 -7.28
C ALA A 211 -13.32 -5.14 -8.61
N ARG A 212 -12.69 -4.65 -9.68
CA ARG A 212 -12.65 -5.32 -10.99
C ARG A 212 -11.44 -6.23 -11.19
N SER A 213 -10.43 -6.11 -10.35
CA SER A 213 -9.24 -6.98 -10.38
C SER A 213 -9.52 -8.37 -9.78
N VAL A 214 -8.51 -9.23 -9.73
CA VAL A 214 -8.56 -10.54 -9.06
C VAL A 214 -8.85 -10.40 -7.56
N LEU A 215 -8.56 -9.25 -6.98
CA LEU A 215 -8.78 -8.97 -5.55
C LEU A 215 -10.26 -8.71 -5.21
N GLY A 216 -11.08 -8.27 -6.16
CA GLY A 216 -12.46 -7.86 -5.91
C GLY A 216 -13.41 -8.99 -5.52
N VAL A 217 -12.98 -10.24 -5.61
CA VAL A 217 -13.72 -11.41 -5.10
C VAL A 217 -13.14 -11.93 -3.77
N ILE A 218 -12.12 -11.28 -3.24
CA ILE A 218 -11.40 -11.65 -2.02
C ILE A 218 -11.77 -10.69 -0.89
N TYR A 219 -11.68 -9.39 -1.16
CA TYR A 219 -12.00 -8.34 -0.21
C TYR A 219 -12.58 -7.11 -0.91
N ASP A 220 -13.20 -6.22 -0.16
CA ASP A 220 -13.71 -4.93 -0.61
C ASP A 220 -12.88 -3.78 0.00
N HIS A 221 -12.49 -2.84 -0.82
CA HIS A 221 -11.86 -1.58 -0.39
C HIS A 221 -12.92 -0.48 -0.36
N THR A 222 -13.41 -0.14 0.83
CA THR A 222 -14.58 0.73 1.04
C THR A 222 -14.25 2.23 0.95
N LYS A 223 -13.79 2.68 -0.19
CA LYS A 223 -13.36 4.07 -0.41
C LYS A 223 -14.42 5.13 -0.13
N GLY A 224 -13.98 6.30 0.36
CA GLY A 224 -14.80 7.51 0.49
C GLY A 224 -16.05 7.28 1.36
N PRO A 225 -17.26 7.68 0.94
CA PRO A 225 -18.49 7.52 1.72
C PRO A 225 -18.87 6.06 2.02
N ARG A 226 -18.33 5.09 1.27
CA ARG A 226 -18.54 3.66 1.48
C ARG A 226 -17.95 3.18 2.80
N LYS A 227 -16.91 3.86 3.32
CA LYS A 227 -16.30 3.60 4.62
C LYS A 227 -17.35 3.52 5.74
N LEU A 228 -18.30 4.43 5.74
CA LEU A 228 -19.37 4.45 6.74
C LEU A 228 -20.37 3.30 6.57
N LYS A 229 -20.60 2.85 5.33
CA LYS A 229 -21.51 1.74 5.01
C LYS A 229 -20.86 0.36 5.17
N GLY A 230 -19.52 0.28 5.21
CA GLY A 230 -18.76 -0.97 5.31
C GLY A 230 -18.85 -1.88 4.09
N ARG A 231 -19.38 -1.38 2.96
CA ARG A 231 -19.48 -2.12 1.69
C ARG A 231 -19.54 -1.17 0.50
N SER A 232 -18.84 -1.55 -0.56
CA SER A 232 -18.93 -0.89 -1.87
C SER A 232 -20.09 -1.46 -2.71
N VAL A 233 -20.70 -0.63 -3.54
CA VAL A 233 -21.71 -1.09 -4.51
C VAL A 233 -21.10 -1.98 -5.60
N GLU A 234 -19.80 -1.82 -5.84
CA GLU A 234 -19.01 -2.61 -6.80
C GLU A 234 -18.47 -3.92 -6.23
N ALA A 235 -18.66 -4.18 -4.93
CA ALA A 235 -18.21 -5.42 -4.28
C ALA A 235 -18.85 -6.64 -4.95
N ARG A 236 -18.01 -7.62 -5.34
CA ARG A 236 -18.41 -8.84 -6.06
C ARG A 236 -18.58 -10.06 -5.13
N VAL A 237 -18.93 -9.81 -3.88
CA VAL A 237 -19.06 -10.80 -2.80
C VAL A 237 -20.41 -10.70 -2.11
#